data_3790793cccdf48c6978948078c1b74e1
#
_entry.id   3790793cccdf48c6978948078c1b74e1
#
_cell.length_a   1.000
_cell.length_b   1.000
_cell.length_c   1.000
_cell.angle_alpha   90.00
_cell.angle_beta   90.00
_cell.angle_gamma   90.00
#
_symmetry.space_group_name_H-M   'P 1'
#
loop_
_entity.id
_entity.type
_entity.pdbx_description
1 polymer ?
#
loop_
_entity_poly.entity_id
_entity_poly.type
_entity_poly.pdbx_seq_one_letter_code
_entity_poly.pdbx_strand_id
1 'polypeptide(L)'
;MKILMVNKFLYPNGGSETYMFKLGAYLKSIGHEVEYFGMEHEGRIVSNSLDLYTEAMDFHNSSALKKLKLSLKTVYSREARNKMKKLLDKFEPDVVHLNNFNFQLTPSIIYAVKDYDKNHNKKIKLIYTAHDFQLVCPNHMMMDIHTNTPCEKCIGGNFKNCTKNKCIHN
;
A
#
# COMPACT_ATOMS: atom_id res chain seq x y z
N MET A 1 -10.39 -16.83 11.05
CA MET A 1 -9.43 -15.72 11.31
C MET A 1 -10.00 -14.44 10.70
N LYS A 2 -9.64 -13.30 11.30
CA LYS A 2 -9.94 -11.97 10.78
C LYS A 2 -8.74 -11.45 9.98
N ILE A 3 -8.94 -11.12 8.72
CA ILE A 3 -7.87 -10.75 7.78
C ILE A 3 -8.16 -9.37 7.20
N LEU A 4 -7.26 -8.43 7.40
CA LEU A 4 -7.33 -7.09 6.81
C LEU A 4 -6.43 -7.02 5.57
N MET A 5 -7.05 -6.96 4.40
CA MET A 5 -6.36 -6.76 3.12
C MET A 5 -6.10 -5.29 2.90
N VAL A 6 -4.87 -4.93 2.60
CA VAL A 6 -4.46 -3.53 2.38
C VAL A 6 -3.89 -3.37 0.98
N ASN A 7 -4.47 -2.45 0.22
CA ASN A 7 -4.01 -2.06 -1.11
C ASN A 7 -4.42 -0.62 -1.39
N LYS A 8 -3.64 0.12 -2.16
CA LYS A 8 -3.98 1.51 -2.49
C LYS A 8 -5.30 1.63 -3.25
N PHE A 9 -5.55 0.76 -4.23
CA PHE A 9 -6.77 0.74 -5.01
C PHE A 9 -7.70 -0.40 -4.55
N LEU A 10 -8.96 -0.08 -4.33
CA LEU A 10 -10.00 -1.02 -3.94
C LEU A 10 -11.04 -1.23 -5.06
N TYR A 11 -10.63 -1.01 -6.30
CA TYR A 11 -11.38 -1.24 -7.54
C TYR A 11 -10.49 -1.96 -8.56
N PRO A 12 -11.05 -2.61 -9.58
CA PRO A 12 -10.28 -3.29 -10.63
C PRO A 12 -9.40 -2.29 -11.39
N ASN A 13 -8.07 -2.40 -11.24
CA ASN A 13 -7.09 -1.51 -11.86
C ASN A 13 -5.93 -2.27 -12.50
N GLY A 14 -5.58 -3.44 -11.97
CA GLY A 14 -4.45 -4.23 -12.47
C GLY A 14 -4.32 -5.60 -11.82
N GLY A 15 -3.13 -6.20 -11.96
CA GLY A 15 -2.85 -7.55 -11.48
C GLY A 15 -2.88 -7.68 -9.96
N SER A 16 -2.38 -6.69 -9.23
CA SER A 16 -2.35 -6.69 -7.76
C SER A 16 -3.76 -6.66 -7.17
N GLU A 17 -4.65 -5.87 -7.75
CA GLU A 17 -6.05 -5.78 -7.36
C GLU A 17 -6.79 -7.08 -7.66
N THR A 18 -6.59 -7.63 -8.87
CA THR A 18 -7.15 -8.93 -9.27
C THR A 18 -6.72 -10.05 -8.31
N TYR A 19 -5.44 -10.09 -7.95
CA TYR A 19 -4.90 -11.04 -6.96
C TYR A 19 -5.59 -10.86 -5.60
N MET A 20 -5.59 -9.65 -5.07
CA MET A 20 -6.15 -9.34 -3.76
C MET A 20 -7.64 -9.69 -3.66
N PHE A 21 -8.44 -9.34 -4.69
CA PHE A 21 -9.88 -9.62 -4.69
C PHE A 21 -10.18 -11.11 -4.77
N LYS A 22 -9.46 -11.85 -5.64
CA LYS A 22 -9.64 -13.31 -5.75
C LYS A 22 -9.22 -14.03 -4.47
N LEU A 23 -8.09 -13.65 -3.88
CA LEU A 23 -7.62 -14.20 -2.61
C LEU A 23 -8.63 -13.89 -1.49
N GLY A 24 -9.09 -12.66 -1.38
CA GLY A 24 -10.06 -12.27 -0.37
C GLY A 24 -11.41 -12.98 -0.51
N ALA A 25 -11.90 -13.16 -1.73
CA ALA A 25 -13.11 -13.93 -2.02
C ALA A 25 -12.92 -15.41 -1.63
N TYR A 26 -11.78 -16.01 -1.97
CA TYR A 26 -11.46 -17.38 -1.57
C TYR A 26 -11.39 -17.52 -0.04
N LEU A 27 -10.71 -16.63 0.65
CA LEU A 27 -10.62 -16.67 2.11
C LEU A 27 -12.01 -16.55 2.78
N LYS A 28 -12.89 -15.71 2.26
CA LYS A 28 -14.28 -15.64 2.72
C LYS A 28 -15.04 -16.96 2.48
N SER A 29 -14.84 -17.60 1.33
CA SER A 29 -15.54 -18.87 1.00
C SER A 29 -15.15 -20.04 1.92
N ILE A 30 -13.96 -19.98 2.55
CA ILE A 30 -13.50 -20.97 3.52
C ILE A 30 -13.68 -20.53 4.98
N GLY A 31 -14.55 -19.54 5.22
CA GLY A 31 -15.00 -19.13 6.55
C GLY A 31 -14.13 -18.12 7.28
N HIS A 32 -13.29 -17.34 6.59
CA HIS A 32 -12.56 -16.21 7.18
C HIS A 32 -13.34 -14.90 7.04
N GLU A 33 -13.21 -14.03 8.02
CA GLU A 33 -13.68 -12.65 7.93
C GLU A 33 -12.61 -11.82 7.22
N VAL A 34 -12.99 -11.11 6.14
CA VAL A 34 -12.05 -10.30 5.34
C VAL A 34 -12.60 -8.91 5.15
N GLU A 35 -11.84 -7.93 5.60
CA GLU A 35 -12.07 -6.51 5.36
C GLU A 35 -10.94 -5.89 4.53
N TYR A 36 -11.17 -4.66 4.01
CA TYR A 36 -10.23 -4.02 3.09
C TYR A 36 -9.96 -2.58 3.51
N PHE A 37 -8.69 -2.16 3.38
CA PHE A 37 -8.26 -0.79 3.64
C PHE A 37 -7.46 -0.24 2.46
N GLY A 38 -7.82 0.95 2.00
CA GLY A 38 -7.20 1.61 0.86
C GLY A 38 -7.64 3.06 0.70
N MET A 39 -7.55 3.57 -0.54
CA MET A 39 -8.06 4.90 -0.88
C MET A 39 -9.54 4.86 -1.25
N GLU A 40 -10.21 6.00 -1.02
CA GLU A 40 -11.57 6.21 -1.49
C GLU A 40 -11.60 6.34 -3.02
N HIS A 41 -12.59 5.70 -3.63
CA HIS A 41 -12.86 5.78 -5.05
C HIS A 41 -14.30 5.36 -5.35
N GLU A 42 -14.98 6.05 -6.25
CA GLU A 42 -16.39 5.75 -6.64
C GLU A 42 -16.56 4.35 -7.22
N GLY A 43 -15.54 3.80 -7.89
CA GLY A 43 -15.52 2.43 -8.43
C GLY A 43 -15.11 1.34 -7.44
N ARG A 44 -15.04 1.63 -6.15
CA ARG A 44 -14.68 0.68 -5.09
C ARG A 44 -15.68 -0.49 -5.03
N ILE A 45 -15.16 -1.73 -5.01
CA ILE A 45 -15.96 -2.95 -5.00
C ILE A 45 -15.88 -3.76 -3.70
N VAL A 46 -15.03 -3.34 -2.75
CA VAL A 46 -14.85 -3.97 -1.44
C VAL A 46 -14.81 -2.92 -0.33
N SER A 47 -15.12 -3.31 0.90
CA SER A 47 -15.31 -2.38 2.01
C SER A 47 -14.73 -2.87 3.33
N ASN A 48 -14.80 -2.03 4.34
CA ASN A 48 -14.60 -2.37 5.75
C ASN A 48 -15.78 -1.88 6.61
N SER A 49 -15.88 -2.40 7.80
CA SER A 49 -17.01 -2.17 8.74
C SER A 49 -17.19 -0.73 9.19
N LEU A 50 -16.17 0.13 9.04
CA LEU A 50 -16.21 1.54 9.43
C LEU A 50 -16.39 2.49 8.24
N ASP A 51 -16.41 1.96 7.01
CA ASP A 51 -16.40 2.75 5.77
C ASP A 51 -15.28 3.81 5.75
N LEU A 52 -14.09 3.44 6.26
CA LEU A 52 -12.92 4.31 6.39
C LEU A 52 -11.91 4.04 5.28
N TYR A 53 -11.66 5.07 4.47
CA TYR A 53 -10.69 5.06 3.37
C TYR A 53 -9.90 6.37 3.39
N THR A 54 -8.66 6.35 2.87
CA THR A 54 -7.86 7.58 2.76
C THR A 54 -8.30 8.39 1.55
N GLU A 55 -8.07 9.70 1.59
CA GLU A 55 -8.31 10.56 0.43
C GLU A 55 -7.50 10.11 -0.77
N ALA A 56 -8.09 10.18 -1.97
CA ALA A 56 -7.37 9.99 -3.22
C ALA A 56 -6.32 11.09 -3.41
N MET A 57 -5.09 10.70 -3.76
CA MET A 57 -4.03 11.66 -4.04
C MET A 57 -4.01 12.01 -5.52
N ASP A 58 -4.49 13.21 -5.86
CA ASP A 58 -4.37 13.76 -7.22
C ASP A 58 -3.17 14.72 -7.30
N PHE A 59 -2.12 14.29 -8.01
CA PHE A 59 -0.92 15.07 -8.26
C PHE A 59 -1.03 15.95 -9.53
N HIS A 60 -1.95 15.65 -10.43
CA HIS A 60 -2.01 16.30 -11.74
C HIS A 60 -2.61 17.71 -11.67
N ASN A 61 -3.67 17.90 -10.89
CA ASN A 61 -4.43 19.17 -10.81
C ASN A 61 -4.04 20.02 -9.60
N SER A 62 -2.81 19.93 -9.08
CA SER A 62 -2.42 20.57 -7.84
C SER A 62 -1.43 21.73 -8.06
N SER A 63 -1.60 22.84 -7.33
CA SER A 63 -0.64 23.95 -7.28
C SER A 63 0.71 23.52 -6.68
N ALA A 64 1.79 24.28 -6.94
CA ALA A 64 3.13 23.94 -6.48
C ALA A 64 3.23 23.73 -4.95
N LEU A 65 2.57 24.56 -4.16
CA LEU A 65 2.50 24.41 -2.69
C LEU A 65 1.73 23.15 -2.27
N LYS A 66 0.68 22.79 -3.02
CA LYS A 66 -0.10 21.59 -2.77
C LYS A 66 0.70 20.33 -3.16
N LYS A 67 1.48 20.38 -4.25
CA LYS A 67 2.41 19.31 -4.66
C LYS A 67 3.50 19.08 -3.60
N LEU A 68 4.07 20.13 -3.00
CA LEU A 68 5.03 19.99 -1.90
C LEU A 68 4.41 19.33 -0.66
N LYS A 69 3.19 19.71 -0.30
CA LYS A 69 2.44 19.07 0.80
C LYS A 69 2.12 17.61 0.51
N LEU A 70 1.75 17.28 -0.72
CA LEU A 70 1.49 15.92 -1.17
C LEU A 70 2.77 15.08 -1.17
N SER A 71 3.92 15.62 -1.60
CA SER A 71 5.19 14.87 -1.56
C SER A 71 5.63 14.53 -0.13
N LEU A 72 5.36 15.39 0.86
CA LEU A 72 5.57 15.03 2.26
C LEU A 72 4.59 13.94 2.74
N LYS A 73 3.35 13.96 2.26
CA LYS A 73 2.36 12.89 2.55
C LYS A 73 2.78 11.54 1.96
N THR A 74 3.56 11.48 0.87
CA THR A 74 4.03 10.21 0.29
C THR A 74 5.13 9.54 1.11
N VAL A 75 5.80 10.27 2.00
CA VAL A 75 6.79 9.71 2.93
C VAL A 75 6.10 9.19 4.20
N TYR A 76 5.13 9.97 4.73
CA TYR A 76 4.42 9.62 5.95
C TYR A 76 3.00 10.20 5.95
N SER A 77 1.99 9.34 5.91
CA SER A 77 0.58 9.72 5.97
C SER A 77 0.01 9.57 7.38
N ARG A 78 -0.15 10.70 8.08
CA ARG A 78 -0.85 10.72 9.38
C ARG A 78 -2.31 10.27 9.25
N GLU A 79 -2.95 10.64 8.14
CA GLU A 79 -4.32 10.24 7.83
C GLU A 79 -4.46 8.72 7.74
N ALA A 80 -3.63 8.08 6.89
CA ALA A 80 -3.65 6.63 6.71
C ALA A 80 -3.39 5.91 8.05
N ARG A 81 -2.39 6.38 8.82
CA ARG A 81 -2.10 5.82 10.15
C ARG A 81 -3.28 5.92 11.11
N ASN A 82 -3.94 7.08 11.20
CA ASN A 82 -5.05 7.29 12.14
C ASN A 82 -6.29 6.49 11.74
N LYS A 83 -6.61 6.43 10.44
CA LYS A 83 -7.73 5.62 9.92
C LYS A 83 -7.45 4.12 10.12
N MET A 84 -6.20 3.69 9.85
CA MET A 84 -5.77 2.31 10.11
C MET A 84 -5.92 1.93 11.59
N LYS A 85 -5.48 2.79 12.53
CA LYS A 85 -5.66 2.53 13.97
C LYS A 85 -7.11 2.29 14.34
N LYS A 86 -8.03 3.17 13.92
CA LYS A 86 -9.46 3.00 14.18
C LYS A 86 -10.01 1.68 13.63
N LEU A 87 -9.56 1.29 12.44
CA LEU A 87 -9.99 0.04 11.83
C LEU A 87 -9.41 -1.17 12.57
N LEU A 88 -8.15 -1.12 13.01
CA LEU A 88 -7.55 -2.17 13.82
C LEU A 88 -8.30 -2.35 15.15
N ASP A 89 -8.63 -1.25 15.83
CA ASP A 89 -9.38 -1.27 17.10
C ASP A 89 -10.79 -1.85 16.93
N LYS A 90 -11.44 -1.64 15.77
CA LYS A 90 -12.79 -2.12 15.50
C LYS A 90 -12.83 -3.56 15.00
N PHE A 91 -11.97 -3.87 14.03
CA PHE A 91 -11.99 -5.17 13.35
C PHE A 91 -11.17 -6.23 14.10
N GLU A 92 -10.13 -5.82 14.83
CA GLU A 92 -9.23 -6.70 15.59
C GLU A 92 -8.63 -7.84 14.75
N PRO A 93 -7.95 -7.55 13.63
CA PRO A 93 -7.48 -8.58 12.72
C PRO A 93 -6.43 -9.49 13.35
N ASP A 94 -6.38 -10.75 12.91
CA ASP A 94 -5.30 -11.69 13.20
C ASP A 94 -4.14 -11.51 12.23
N VAL A 95 -4.48 -11.08 10.99
CA VAL A 95 -3.55 -10.88 9.88
C VAL A 95 -3.82 -9.54 9.21
N VAL A 96 -2.77 -8.78 8.97
CA VAL A 96 -2.77 -7.64 8.04
C VAL A 96 -1.94 -8.01 6.82
N HIS A 97 -2.58 -8.10 5.65
CA HIS A 97 -1.96 -8.48 4.40
C HIS A 97 -1.77 -7.26 3.50
N LEU A 98 -0.54 -6.79 3.41
CA LEU A 98 -0.14 -5.65 2.59
C LEU A 98 0.11 -6.09 1.15
N ASN A 99 -0.43 -5.34 0.21
CA ASN A 99 -0.18 -5.44 -1.23
C ASN A 99 0.49 -4.14 -1.70
N ASN A 100 0.01 -3.49 -2.76
CA ASN A 100 0.53 -2.19 -3.19
C ASN A 100 0.00 -1.07 -2.31
N PHE A 101 0.76 -0.64 -1.30
CA PHE A 101 0.37 0.40 -0.34
C PHE A 101 1.26 1.65 -0.37
N ASN A 102 2.37 1.60 -1.10
CA ASN A 102 3.36 2.67 -1.12
C ASN A 102 2.80 3.96 -1.75
N PHE A 103 3.42 5.08 -1.39
CA PHE A 103 3.10 6.45 -1.76
C PHE A 103 1.77 6.98 -1.21
N GLN A 104 0.69 6.22 -1.25
CA GLN A 104 -0.63 6.69 -0.84
C GLN A 104 -0.93 6.38 0.63
N LEU A 105 -0.78 5.11 1.02
CA LEU A 105 -1.00 4.69 2.41
C LEU A 105 0.27 4.85 3.25
N THR A 106 1.43 4.73 2.61
CA THR A 106 2.78 4.84 3.17
C THR A 106 3.13 3.79 4.24
N PRO A 107 4.40 3.62 4.61
CA PRO A 107 4.79 2.77 5.74
C PRO A 107 4.18 3.18 7.09
N SER A 108 3.53 4.35 7.18
CA SER A 108 2.86 4.80 8.41
C SER A 108 1.81 3.83 8.95
N ILE A 109 1.17 3.04 8.06
CA ILE A 109 0.21 2.00 8.44
C ILE A 109 0.86 0.82 9.18
N ILE A 110 2.13 0.51 8.88
CA ILE A 110 2.90 -0.51 9.59
C ILE A 110 3.13 -0.07 11.05
N TYR A 111 3.41 1.22 11.26
CA TYR A 111 3.51 1.76 12.62
C TYR A 111 2.16 1.70 13.36
N ALA A 112 1.03 1.85 12.65
CA ALA A 112 -0.28 1.67 13.28
C ALA A 112 -0.46 0.23 13.80
N VAL A 113 -0.05 -0.79 13.02
CA VAL A 113 -0.08 -2.19 13.45
C VAL A 113 0.83 -2.43 14.65
N LYS A 114 2.07 -1.92 14.61
CA LYS A 114 3.01 -2.06 15.74
C LYS A 114 2.51 -1.38 17.02
N ASP A 115 1.89 -0.20 16.90
CA ASP A 115 1.30 0.48 18.05
C ASP A 115 0.13 -0.34 18.62
N TYR A 116 -0.71 -0.90 17.76
CA TYR A 116 -1.82 -1.76 18.16
C TYR A 116 -1.34 -2.98 18.94
N ASP A 117 -0.36 -3.71 18.41
CA ASP A 117 0.25 -4.88 19.07
C ASP A 117 0.74 -4.55 20.47
N LYS A 118 1.46 -3.43 20.61
CA LYS A 118 1.99 -2.97 21.90
C LYS A 118 0.89 -2.62 22.90
N ASN A 119 -0.17 -1.97 22.44
CA ASN A 119 -1.22 -1.46 23.33
C ASN A 119 -2.22 -2.54 23.76
N HIS A 120 -2.41 -3.59 22.95
CA HIS A 120 -3.39 -4.65 23.19
C HIS A 120 -2.78 -5.99 23.60
N ASN A 121 -1.44 -6.05 23.78
CA ASN A 121 -0.71 -7.30 24.05
C ASN A 121 -1.11 -8.42 23.06
N LYS A 122 -1.37 -8.04 21.81
CA LYS A 122 -1.75 -8.93 20.70
C LYS A 122 -0.69 -8.80 19.61
N LYS A 123 -0.36 -9.90 18.94
CA LYS A 123 0.59 -9.90 17.82
C LYS A 123 -0.14 -10.18 16.52
N ILE A 124 -0.41 -9.13 15.76
CA ILE A 124 -0.95 -9.23 14.40
C ILE A 124 0.13 -9.78 13.47
N LYS A 125 -0.19 -10.80 12.69
CA LYS A 125 0.71 -11.30 11.66
C LYS A 125 0.71 -10.34 10.46
N LEU A 126 1.83 -9.69 10.21
CA LEU A 126 2.01 -8.81 9.07
C LEU A 126 2.59 -9.60 7.89
N ILE A 127 1.87 -9.63 6.76
CA ILE A 127 2.28 -10.28 5.50
C ILE A 127 2.39 -9.19 4.44
N TYR A 128 3.41 -9.27 3.59
CA TYR A 128 3.56 -8.42 2.42
C TYR A 128 3.73 -9.27 1.16
N THR A 129 2.88 -9.04 0.16
CA THR A 129 3.04 -9.60 -1.18
C THR A 129 3.62 -8.52 -2.09
N ALA A 130 4.84 -8.75 -2.58
CA ALA A 130 5.48 -7.88 -3.55
C ALA A 130 4.89 -8.15 -4.94
N HIS A 131 4.29 -7.14 -5.55
CA HIS A 131 3.70 -7.20 -6.89
C HIS A 131 4.62 -6.57 -7.95
N ASP A 132 5.65 -5.87 -7.52
CA ASP A 132 6.67 -5.23 -8.34
C ASP A 132 8.02 -5.19 -7.60
N PHE A 133 9.02 -4.58 -8.19
CA PHE A 133 10.38 -4.52 -7.65
C PHE A 133 10.67 -3.24 -6.84
N GLN A 134 9.66 -2.51 -6.37
CA GLN A 134 9.85 -1.20 -5.71
C GLN A 134 10.76 -1.21 -4.47
N LEU A 135 10.90 -2.35 -3.79
CA LEU A 135 11.80 -2.48 -2.62
C LEU A 135 13.28 -2.40 -3.00
N VAL A 136 13.62 -2.71 -4.24
CA VAL A 136 15.01 -2.80 -4.72
C VAL A 136 15.28 -1.93 -5.95
N CYS A 137 14.22 -1.42 -6.61
CA CYS A 137 14.31 -0.63 -7.82
C CYS A 137 13.35 0.56 -7.79
N PRO A 138 13.83 1.83 -7.77
CA PRO A 138 12.96 3.00 -7.73
C PRO A 138 12.02 3.17 -8.93
N ASN A 139 12.34 2.58 -10.10
CA ASN A 139 11.44 2.56 -11.25
C ASN A 139 10.53 1.33 -11.28
N HIS A 140 10.60 0.47 -10.28
CA HIS A 140 9.78 -0.74 -10.04
C HIS A 140 9.94 -1.87 -11.06
N MET A 141 10.68 -1.69 -12.13
CA MET A 141 10.70 -2.65 -13.25
C MET A 141 11.91 -3.59 -13.24
N MET A 142 13.00 -3.24 -12.53
CA MET A 142 14.31 -3.89 -12.64
C MET A 142 14.79 -4.05 -14.10
N MET A 143 14.45 -3.05 -14.91
CA MET A 143 14.88 -2.99 -16.31
C MET A 143 15.57 -1.65 -16.59
N ASP A 144 16.61 -1.70 -17.40
CA ASP A 144 17.22 -0.51 -17.99
C ASP A 144 16.32 -0.03 -19.14
N ILE A 145 15.68 1.13 -18.96
CA ILE A 145 14.72 1.67 -19.91
C ILE A 145 15.33 2.09 -21.26
N HIS A 146 16.65 2.25 -21.31
CA HIS A 146 17.35 2.67 -22.53
C HIS A 146 17.74 1.47 -23.41
N THR A 147 18.04 0.33 -22.78
CA THR A 147 18.49 -0.89 -23.49
C THR A 147 17.45 -2.00 -23.47
N ASN A 148 16.38 -1.83 -22.67
CA ASN A 148 15.34 -2.85 -22.46
C ASN A 148 15.92 -4.20 -21.96
N THR A 149 16.95 -4.14 -21.11
CA THR A 149 17.62 -5.31 -20.54
C THR A 149 17.43 -5.34 -19.02
N PRO A 150 17.51 -6.51 -18.35
CA PRO A 150 17.51 -6.61 -16.90
C PRO A 150 18.56 -5.70 -16.26
N CYS A 151 18.20 -5.02 -15.16
CA CYS A 151 19.06 -4.06 -14.48
C CYS A 151 19.07 -4.35 -12.97
N GLU A 152 20.26 -4.61 -12.43
CA GLU A 152 20.49 -4.88 -11.00
C GLU A 152 21.27 -3.76 -10.30
N LYS A 153 21.51 -2.61 -10.96
CA LYS A 153 22.38 -1.53 -10.49
C LYS A 153 21.95 -0.92 -9.14
N CYS A 154 20.69 -1.04 -8.76
CA CYS A 154 20.14 -0.51 -7.50
C CYS A 154 20.00 -1.54 -6.38
N ILE A 155 20.24 -2.81 -6.63
CA ILE A 155 20.23 -3.87 -5.61
C ILE A 155 21.25 -3.52 -4.50
N GLY A 156 20.88 -3.77 -3.26
CA GLY A 156 21.70 -3.38 -2.10
C GLY A 156 21.54 -1.91 -1.67
N GLY A 157 20.54 -1.18 -2.23
CA GLY A 157 20.18 0.19 -1.79
C GLY A 157 20.92 1.30 -2.53
N ASN A 158 21.66 1.00 -3.60
CA ASN A 158 22.38 2.04 -4.37
C ASN A 158 21.44 2.82 -5.34
N PHE A 159 20.40 3.43 -4.79
CA PHE A 159 19.32 4.10 -5.52
C PHE A 159 19.77 5.34 -6.32
N LYS A 160 20.97 5.89 -6.02
CA LYS A 160 21.59 6.96 -6.84
C LYS A 160 21.79 6.54 -8.30
N ASN A 161 21.95 5.25 -8.55
CA ASN A 161 22.09 4.72 -9.92
C ASN A 161 20.82 5.00 -10.75
N CYS A 162 19.64 4.94 -10.15
CA CYS A 162 18.38 5.22 -10.84
C CYS A 162 18.32 6.66 -11.36
N THR A 163 18.73 7.62 -10.55
CA THR A 163 18.82 9.04 -10.95
C THR A 163 19.91 9.26 -11.99
N LYS A 164 21.12 8.69 -11.78
CA LYS A 164 22.23 8.78 -12.73
C LYS A 164 21.88 8.23 -14.11
N ASN A 165 21.16 7.13 -14.16
CA ASN A 165 20.73 6.49 -15.40
C ASN A 165 19.38 7.04 -15.92
N LYS A 166 18.80 8.06 -15.28
CA LYS A 166 17.51 8.67 -15.67
C LYS A 166 16.39 7.62 -15.87
N CYS A 167 16.32 6.62 -14.99
CA CYS A 167 15.34 5.52 -15.10
C CYS A 167 13.92 5.95 -14.67
N ILE A 168 13.78 7.05 -13.92
CA ILE A 168 12.49 7.63 -13.56
C ILE A 168 12.22 8.75 -14.56
N HIS A 169 11.16 8.61 -15.36
CA HIS A 169 10.68 9.69 -16.20
C HIS A 169 9.90 10.71 -15.36
N ASN A 170 10.25 11.98 -15.57
CA ASN A 170 9.46 13.11 -15.10
C ASN A 170 8.31 13.36 -16.07
#